data_e09c550e60df52bc6d67d59c1b475e99
#
_entry.id   e09c550e60df52bc6d67d59c1b475e99
#
_cell.length_a   1.000
_cell.length_b   1.000
_cell.length_c   1.000
_cell.angle_alpha   90.00
_cell.angle_beta   90.00
_cell.angle_gamma   90.00
#
_symmetry.space_group_name_H-M   'P 1'
#
loop_
_entity.id
_entity.type
_entity.pdbx_description
1 polymer ?
#
loop_
_entity_poly.entity_id
_entity_poly.type
_entity_poly.pdbx_seq_one_letter_code
_entity_poly.pdbx_strand_id
1 'polypeptide(L)'
;MNMQGIFISFEGIDGVGKTTQVERLRAYVEAQGRECVVTREPGGTVLGVAIRKLLLGGVEGSDADIAPRAEALLFAADRAQHVAEVIRPALERGA
;
A
#
# COMPACT_ATOMS: atom_id res chain seq x y z
N MET A 1 8.52 -22.17 -16.42
CA MET A 1 8.91 -22.04 -15.01
C MET A 1 8.48 -20.66 -14.49
N ASN A 2 7.69 -20.65 -13.45
CA ASN A 2 7.20 -19.39 -12.89
C ASN A 2 8.26 -18.79 -11.97
N MET A 3 8.66 -17.54 -12.25
CA MET A 3 9.47 -16.82 -11.31
C MET A 3 8.61 -16.39 -10.14
N GLN A 4 9.13 -16.64 -8.94
CA GLN A 4 8.47 -16.17 -7.74
C GLN A 4 8.56 -14.65 -7.66
N GLY A 5 7.47 -14.01 -7.27
CA GLY A 5 7.46 -12.57 -7.04
C GLY A 5 8.28 -12.17 -5.83
N ILE A 6 8.67 -10.91 -5.79
CA ILE A 6 9.43 -10.34 -4.68
C ILE A 6 8.65 -9.17 -4.11
N PHE A 7 8.49 -9.17 -2.79
CA PHE A 7 7.82 -8.08 -2.08
C PHE A 7 8.85 -7.27 -1.29
N ILE A 8 8.87 -5.96 -1.52
CA ILE A 8 9.78 -5.04 -0.83
C ILE A 8 8.94 -3.94 -0.21
N SER A 9 9.14 -3.66 1.07
CA SER A 9 8.48 -2.55 1.73
C SER A 9 9.49 -1.46 2.11
N PHE A 10 9.06 -0.20 1.95
CA PHE A 10 9.80 0.97 2.40
C PHE A 10 9.04 1.60 3.54
N GLU A 11 9.72 1.87 4.62
CA GLU A 11 9.15 2.53 5.78
C GLU A 11 9.98 3.75 6.12
N GLY A 12 9.32 4.77 6.65
CA GLY A 12 9.98 6.00 7.04
C GLY A 12 8.99 7.12 7.16
N ILE A 13 9.38 8.15 7.90
CA ILE A 13 8.58 9.38 8.02
C ILE A 13 8.68 10.18 6.72
N ASP A 14 7.74 11.08 6.52
CA ASP A 14 7.73 11.95 5.35
C ASP A 14 8.99 12.83 5.32
N GLY A 15 9.50 13.11 4.13
CA GLY A 15 10.65 13.99 3.95
C GLY A 15 12.01 13.33 4.06
N VAL A 16 12.08 12.00 4.19
CA VAL A 16 13.37 11.27 4.26
C VAL A 16 13.83 10.72 2.91
N GLY A 17 13.19 11.11 1.81
CA GLY A 17 13.56 10.68 0.47
C GLY A 17 12.99 9.32 0.06
N LYS A 18 11.99 8.82 0.78
CA LYS A 18 11.39 7.52 0.53
C LYS A 18 10.83 7.41 -0.90
N THR A 19 10.09 8.41 -1.36
CA THR A 19 9.51 8.42 -2.71
C THR A 19 10.60 8.34 -3.78
N THR A 20 11.67 9.10 -3.61
CA THR A 20 12.79 9.08 -4.56
C THR A 20 13.44 7.70 -4.64
N GLN A 21 13.64 7.05 -3.50
CA GLN A 21 14.26 5.72 -3.46
C GLN A 21 13.35 4.68 -4.11
N VAL A 22 12.06 4.74 -3.87
CA VAL A 22 11.08 3.83 -4.49
C VAL A 22 11.11 4.00 -6.02
N GLU A 23 11.11 5.24 -6.52
CA GLU A 23 11.15 5.49 -7.97
C GLU A 23 12.45 4.99 -8.60
N ARG A 24 13.59 5.15 -7.95
CA ARG A 24 14.87 4.63 -8.44
C ARG A 24 14.86 3.11 -8.50
N LEU A 25 14.32 2.45 -7.49
CA LEU A 25 14.25 1.00 -7.48
C LEU A 25 13.29 0.51 -8.56
N ARG A 26 12.13 1.18 -8.75
CA ARG A 26 11.20 0.83 -9.81
C ARG A 26 11.87 0.89 -11.18
N ALA A 27 12.57 1.99 -11.47
CA ALA A 27 13.26 2.16 -12.74
C ALA A 27 14.32 1.06 -12.96
N TYR A 28 15.05 0.71 -11.92
CA TYR A 28 16.05 -0.35 -11.99
C TYR A 28 15.40 -1.70 -12.30
N VAL A 29 14.32 -2.05 -11.61
CA VAL A 29 13.63 -3.33 -11.79
C VAL A 29 13.03 -3.42 -13.19
N GLU A 30 12.40 -2.34 -13.66
CA GLU A 30 11.82 -2.31 -15.01
C GLU A 30 12.91 -2.41 -16.08
N ALA A 31 14.08 -1.81 -15.86
CA ALA A 31 15.21 -1.90 -16.77
C ALA A 31 15.73 -3.34 -16.90
N GLN A 32 15.48 -4.17 -15.89
CA GLN A 32 15.83 -5.59 -15.94
C GLN A 32 14.77 -6.44 -16.68
N GLY A 33 13.73 -5.80 -17.23
CA GLY A 33 12.67 -6.49 -17.94
C GLY A 33 11.62 -7.12 -17.05
N ARG A 34 11.53 -6.68 -15.80
CA ARG A 34 10.62 -7.26 -14.82
C ARG A 34 9.49 -6.29 -14.49
N GLU A 35 8.27 -6.82 -14.36
CA GLU A 35 7.14 -6.02 -13.91
C GLU A 35 7.38 -5.50 -12.49
N CYS A 36 7.10 -4.22 -12.25
CA CYS A 36 7.21 -3.60 -10.94
C CYS A 36 5.89 -2.90 -10.61
N VAL A 37 5.25 -3.34 -9.55
CA VAL A 37 4.03 -2.70 -9.05
C VAL A 37 4.41 -1.86 -7.84
N VAL A 38 4.16 -0.55 -7.92
CA VAL A 38 4.38 0.37 -6.80
C VAL A 38 3.02 0.64 -6.16
N THR A 39 2.94 0.44 -4.86
CA THR A 39 1.69 0.59 -4.12
C THR A 39 1.98 1.11 -2.71
N ARG A 40 0.96 1.29 -1.91
CA ARG A 40 1.10 1.88 -0.56
C ARG A 40 -0.01 1.42 0.38
N GLU A 41 0.19 1.63 1.66
CA GLU A 41 -0.81 1.43 2.71
C GLU A 41 -0.80 2.62 3.67
N PRO A 42 -1.98 3.13 4.06
CA PRO A 42 -3.28 2.81 3.49
C PRO A 42 -3.50 3.49 2.15
N GLY A 43 -4.38 2.92 1.33
CA GLY A 43 -4.82 3.58 0.09
C GLY A 43 -4.31 2.95 -1.20
N GLY A 44 -3.95 1.68 -1.18
CA GLY A 44 -3.49 0.97 -2.38
C GLY A 44 -4.61 0.38 -3.24
N THR A 45 -5.86 0.49 -2.82
CA THR A 45 -7.06 0.01 -3.52
C THR A 45 -8.15 1.07 -3.43
N VAL A 46 -9.24 0.90 -4.18
CA VAL A 46 -10.39 1.81 -4.09
C VAL A 46 -10.95 1.82 -2.66
N LEU A 47 -11.11 0.64 -2.07
CA LEU A 47 -11.55 0.54 -0.67
C LEU A 47 -10.52 1.21 0.25
N GLY A 48 -9.25 0.97 0.02
CA GLY A 48 -8.16 1.55 0.80
C GLY A 48 -8.14 3.07 0.75
N VAL A 49 -8.46 3.67 -0.40
CA VAL A 49 -8.56 5.13 -0.52
C VAL A 49 -9.66 5.67 0.37
N ALA A 50 -10.82 4.99 0.43
CA ALA A 50 -11.92 5.38 1.30
C ALA A 50 -11.53 5.26 2.78
N ILE A 51 -10.86 4.17 3.14
CA ILE A 51 -10.35 3.95 4.50
C ILE A 51 -9.33 5.03 4.88
N ARG A 52 -8.42 5.37 3.98
CA ARG A 52 -7.44 6.43 4.20
C ARG A 52 -8.11 7.76 4.51
N LYS A 53 -9.17 8.10 3.79
CA LYS A 53 -9.92 9.34 4.04
C LYS A 53 -10.52 9.34 5.45
N LEU A 54 -11.07 8.22 5.90
CA LEU A 54 -11.59 8.10 7.26
C LEU A 54 -10.49 8.28 8.30
N LEU A 55 -9.34 7.64 8.08
CA LEU A 55 -8.23 7.69 9.04
C LEU A 55 -7.63 9.09 9.16
N LEU A 56 -7.56 9.85 8.06
CA LEU A 56 -6.96 11.19 8.05
C LEU A 56 -7.96 12.30 8.36
N GLY A 57 -9.22 12.17 7.91
CA GLY A 57 -10.22 13.23 8.00
C GLY A 57 -11.38 12.94 8.95
N GLY A 58 -11.44 11.74 9.51
CA GLY A 58 -12.56 11.34 10.35
C GLY A 58 -13.82 11.07 9.54
N VAL A 59 -14.91 10.87 10.24
CA VAL A 59 -16.20 10.56 9.63
C VAL A 59 -16.98 11.85 9.41
N GLU A 60 -17.45 12.05 8.18
CA GLU A 60 -18.22 13.23 7.84
C GLU A 60 -19.51 13.28 8.69
N GLY A 61 -19.80 14.46 9.23
CA GLY A 61 -20.96 14.67 10.07
C GLY A 61 -20.77 14.26 11.53
N SER A 62 -19.56 13.90 11.93
CA SER A 62 -19.25 13.53 13.32
C SER A 62 -18.03 14.29 13.82
N ASP A 63 -18.10 14.76 15.08
CA ASP A 63 -16.98 15.37 15.78
C ASP A 63 -16.22 14.35 16.63
N ALA A 64 -16.69 13.11 16.68
CA ALA A 64 -16.07 12.07 17.48
C ALA A 64 -14.78 11.57 16.82
N ASP A 65 -13.75 11.38 17.62
CA ASP A 65 -12.52 10.73 17.16
C ASP A 65 -12.79 9.25 16.90
N ILE A 66 -12.05 8.70 15.93
CA ILE A 66 -12.08 7.26 15.71
C ILE A 66 -11.34 6.60 16.87
N ALA A 67 -12.02 5.66 17.55
CA ALA A 67 -11.43 4.95 18.68
C ALA A 67 -10.18 4.17 18.23
N PRO A 68 -9.13 4.06 19.07
CA PRO A 68 -7.88 3.37 18.68
C PRO A 68 -8.09 1.94 18.16
N ARG A 69 -9.02 1.18 18.73
CA ARG A 69 -9.31 -0.17 18.24
C ARG A 69 -9.97 -0.15 16.86
N ALA A 70 -10.88 0.81 16.62
CA ALA A 70 -11.51 0.97 15.31
C ALA A 70 -10.49 1.38 14.27
N GLU A 71 -9.57 2.27 14.62
CA GLU A 71 -8.48 2.68 13.75
C GLU A 71 -7.61 1.47 13.37
N ALA A 72 -7.22 0.65 14.34
CA ALA A 72 -6.44 -0.55 14.09
C ALA A 72 -7.17 -1.52 13.14
N LEU A 73 -8.48 -1.68 13.31
CA LEU A 73 -9.27 -2.54 12.44
C LEU A 73 -9.42 -1.96 11.03
N LEU A 74 -9.46 -0.63 10.90
CA LEU A 74 -9.46 0.00 9.58
C LEU A 74 -8.14 -0.23 8.84
N PHE A 75 -7.00 -0.13 9.54
CA PHE A 75 -5.71 -0.48 8.95
C PHE A 75 -5.66 -1.95 8.54
N ALA A 76 -6.21 -2.85 9.36
CA ALA A 76 -6.27 -4.26 9.04
C ALA A 76 -7.16 -4.54 7.83
N ALA A 77 -8.29 -3.84 7.72
CA ALA A 77 -9.18 -3.96 6.55
C ALA A 77 -8.49 -3.47 5.28
N ASP A 78 -7.77 -2.36 5.35
CA ASP A 78 -7.00 -1.85 4.23
C ASP A 78 -5.98 -2.90 3.76
N ARG A 79 -5.23 -3.46 4.69
CA ARG A 79 -4.24 -4.48 4.36
C ARG A 79 -4.86 -5.72 3.75
N ALA A 80 -5.96 -6.22 4.31
CA ALA A 80 -6.63 -7.40 3.80
C ALA A 80 -7.06 -7.23 2.35
N GLN A 81 -7.64 -6.08 2.01
CA GLN A 81 -8.04 -5.78 0.64
C GLN A 81 -6.82 -5.61 -0.27
N HIS A 82 -5.80 -4.93 0.21
CA HIS A 82 -4.58 -4.67 -0.54
C HIS A 82 -3.86 -5.98 -0.89
N VAL A 83 -3.76 -6.89 0.05
CA VAL A 83 -3.14 -8.21 -0.19
C VAL A 83 -3.94 -8.99 -1.23
N ALA A 84 -5.27 -9.05 -1.08
CA ALA A 84 -6.12 -9.84 -1.96
C ALA A 84 -6.18 -9.28 -3.38
N GLU A 85 -6.21 -7.97 -3.52
CA GLU A 85 -6.47 -7.31 -4.80
C GLU A 85 -5.19 -6.96 -5.57
N VAL A 86 -4.12 -6.62 -4.88
CA VAL A 86 -2.90 -6.09 -5.52
C VAL A 86 -1.69 -6.98 -5.26
N ILE A 87 -1.36 -7.23 -4.00
CA ILE A 87 -0.06 -7.84 -3.64
C ILE A 87 0.01 -9.30 -4.08
N ARG A 88 -0.98 -10.10 -3.67
CA ARG A 88 -0.97 -11.52 -4.00
C ARG A 88 -1.03 -11.76 -5.52
N PRO A 89 -1.93 -11.11 -6.28
CA PRO A 89 -1.92 -11.27 -7.73
C PRO A 89 -0.60 -10.86 -8.39
N ALA A 90 0.03 -9.79 -7.92
CA ALA A 90 1.33 -9.35 -8.44
C ALA A 90 2.41 -10.41 -8.18
N LEU A 91 2.48 -10.94 -6.97
CA LEU A 91 3.46 -11.97 -6.62
C LEU A 91 3.24 -13.25 -7.42
N GLU A 92 1.99 -13.62 -7.66
CA GLU A 92 1.65 -14.80 -8.46
C GLU A 92 2.05 -14.64 -9.92
N ARG A 93 2.10 -13.40 -10.43
CA ARG A 93 2.61 -13.11 -11.78
C ARG A 93 4.12 -13.06 -11.87
N GLY A 94 4.82 -13.10 -10.73
CA GLY A 94 6.27 -12.97 -10.69
C GLY A 94 6.77 -11.53 -10.63
N ALA A 95 5.89 -10.57 -10.32
CA ALA A 95 6.29 -9.17 -10.20
C ALA A 95 7.15 -8.92 -8.96
#